data_e73a7106b7cee4f8d5686a149cacee31
#
_entry.id   e73a7106b7cee4f8d5686a149cacee31
#
_cell.length_a   1.000
_cell.length_b   1.000
_cell.length_c   1.000
_cell.angle_alpha   90.00
_cell.angle_beta   90.00
_cell.angle_gamma   90.00
#
_symmetry.space_group_name_H-M   'P 1'
#
loop_
_entity.id
_entity.type
_entity.pdbx_description
1 polymer ?
#
loop_
_entity_poly.entity_id
_entity_poly.type
_entity_poly.pdbx_seq_one_letter_code
_entity_poly.pdbx_strand_id
1 'polypeptide(L)'
;MNNNLALLIRQYKEDNQSVYNTWFINNEERLKAFRSIRRGVMQVIDDIKSKKFPADFKGSSLEFVLTCITEQKQVFEGASHPFYWKPKLRIPDIYENENNKQAFGQFLENCLNAKTEEQLLKEIIRLDGLKIKGLGPAVASILYFLHPTIIPPFNTAIINGFNFLYKDKKKLGSWSEYLKLREVMIDANNQYRSELSSDLGAIAGLLFEIGTQKLILGADAYLSEPERKKLEKLIEKRQESVQQEKDEENLHTEMQYHLLKIGSALGYDVIAASNDRSKSHCGNSFSFMSLQQFPDIQLEKDTLNTVKLIDVLWFQKGTNNVIAAFEVEKSTSIYSGILRLTDLSYTIADGDEVFYLIVPDKREKDVCLQLSRPAIKQNNVVIKYILFSELRSHCNALCKFGESHHIMEKIAKAV
;
A
#
# COMPACT_ATOMS: atom_id res chain seq x y z
N MET A 1 -35.07 -4.41 -12.73
CA MET A 1 -33.60 -4.38 -12.55
C MET A 1 -32.95 -3.18 -13.23
N ASN A 2 -33.26 -2.91 -14.51
CA ASN A 2 -32.61 -1.84 -15.26
C ASN A 2 -32.76 -0.42 -14.67
N ASN A 3 -33.94 -0.06 -14.12
CA ASN A 3 -34.16 1.27 -13.56
C ASN A 3 -33.29 1.58 -12.32
N ASN A 4 -33.00 0.56 -11.51
CA ASN A 4 -32.17 0.74 -10.30
C ASN A 4 -30.70 0.94 -10.64
N LEU A 5 -30.18 0.23 -11.64
CA LEU A 5 -28.79 0.36 -12.06
C LEU A 5 -28.54 1.73 -12.72
N ALA A 6 -29.45 2.22 -13.57
CA ALA A 6 -29.36 3.54 -14.17
C ALA A 6 -29.34 4.66 -13.11
N LEU A 7 -30.18 4.55 -12.07
CA LEU A 7 -30.19 5.52 -10.98
C LEU A 7 -28.87 5.50 -10.18
N LEU A 8 -28.34 4.31 -9.89
CA LEU A 8 -27.05 4.17 -9.20
C LEU A 8 -25.90 4.74 -10.03
N ILE A 9 -25.88 4.51 -11.34
CA ILE A 9 -24.87 5.08 -12.24
C ILE A 9 -24.94 6.60 -12.20
N ARG A 10 -26.13 7.18 -12.20
CA ARG A 10 -26.31 8.62 -12.11
C ARG A 10 -25.77 9.17 -10.79
N GLN A 11 -26.15 8.61 -9.67
CA GLN A 11 -25.64 9.00 -8.34
C GLN A 11 -24.11 8.87 -8.27
N TYR A 12 -23.55 7.78 -8.80
CA TYR A 12 -22.12 7.53 -8.86
C TYR A 12 -21.36 8.61 -9.65
N LYS A 13 -21.95 9.12 -10.72
CA LYS A 13 -21.36 10.20 -11.53
C LYS A 13 -21.54 11.59 -10.91
N GLU A 14 -22.61 11.80 -10.17
CA GLU A 14 -22.91 13.09 -9.49
C GLU A 14 -22.06 13.27 -8.22
N ASP A 15 -21.60 12.20 -7.57
CA ASP A 15 -20.73 12.28 -6.39
C ASP A 15 -19.28 12.63 -6.81
N ASN A 16 -18.84 13.84 -6.50
CA ASN A 16 -17.49 14.32 -6.80
C ASN A 16 -16.37 13.50 -6.14
N GLN A 17 -16.68 12.74 -5.09
CA GLN A 17 -15.72 11.86 -4.41
C GLN A 17 -15.85 10.39 -4.84
N SER A 18 -16.68 10.11 -5.84
CA SER A 18 -16.80 8.77 -6.38
C SER A 18 -15.50 8.31 -7.05
N VAL A 19 -15.32 7.00 -7.13
CA VAL A 19 -14.23 6.40 -7.93
C VAL A 19 -14.30 6.88 -9.38
N TYR A 20 -15.49 7.13 -9.91
CA TYR A 20 -15.65 7.66 -11.26
C TYR A 20 -14.99 9.04 -11.40
N ASN A 21 -15.31 9.98 -10.53
CA ASN A 21 -14.84 11.35 -10.62
C ASN A 21 -13.37 11.50 -10.16
N THR A 22 -12.91 10.71 -9.22
CA THR A 22 -11.54 10.78 -8.70
C THR A 22 -10.54 10.01 -9.56
N TRP A 23 -10.93 8.87 -10.14
CA TRP A 23 -10.03 8.01 -10.91
C TRP A 23 -10.18 8.16 -12.42
N PHE A 24 -11.42 8.06 -12.94
CA PHE A 24 -11.63 8.02 -14.40
C PHE A 24 -11.50 9.38 -15.06
N ILE A 25 -11.79 10.47 -14.35
CA ILE A 25 -11.56 11.83 -14.86
C ILE A 25 -10.08 12.21 -14.76
N ASN A 26 -9.33 11.71 -13.78
CA ASN A 26 -7.91 11.98 -13.61
C ASN A 26 -7.05 11.10 -14.53
N ASN A 27 -7.04 11.45 -15.81
CA ASN A 27 -6.39 10.65 -16.86
C ASN A 27 -4.87 10.52 -16.68
N GLU A 28 -4.18 11.51 -16.09
CA GLU A 28 -2.72 11.47 -15.96
C GLU A 28 -2.25 10.44 -14.93
N GLU A 29 -2.81 10.48 -13.72
CA GLU A 29 -2.45 9.55 -12.65
C GLU A 29 -2.84 8.12 -13.01
N ARG A 30 -4.01 7.95 -13.61
CA ARG A 30 -4.46 6.67 -14.14
C ARG A 30 -3.49 6.11 -15.18
N LEU A 31 -3.09 6.89 -16.17
CA LEU A 31 -2.13 6.46 -17.19
C LEU A 31 -0.74 6.18 -16.62
N LYS A 32 -0.30 6.91 -15.60
CA LYS A 32 0.95 6.62 -14.87
C LYS A 32 0.87 5.25 -14.19
N ALA A 33 -0.23 4.95 -13.49
CA ALA A 33 -0.43 3.65 -12.85
C ALA A 33 -0.38 2.50 -13.86
N PHE A 34 -1.13 2.59 -14.96
CA PHE A 34 -1.13 1.58 -16.01
C PHE A 34 0.28 1.34 -16.59
N ARG A 35 1.02 2.42 -16.90
CA ARG A 35 2.40 2.31 -17.43
C ARG A 35 3.36 1.69 -16.43
N SER A 36 3.29 2.09 -15.17
CA SER A 36 4.18 1.58 -14.10
C SER A 36 3.91 0.10 -13.83
N ILE A 37 2.64 -0.29 -13.71
CA ILE A 37 2.25 -1.68 -13.47
C ILE A 37 2.65 -2.57 -14.65
N ARG A 38 2.37 -2.12 -15.90
CA ARG A 38 2.78 -2.86 -17.10
C ARG A 38 4.30 -3.06 -17.16
N ARG A 39 5.09 -2.03 -16.87
CA ARG A 39 6.56 -2.11 -16.80
C ARG A 39 7.00 -3.09 -15.71
N GLY A 40 6.39 -3.02 -14.53
CA GLY A 40 6.67 -3.94 -13.43
C GLY A 40 6.37 -5.39 -13.79
N VAL A 41 5.27 -5.67 -14.47
CA VAL A 41 4.94 -7.02 -14.96
C VAL A 41 5.98 -7.53 -15.96
N MET A 42 6.45 -6.67 -16.88
CA MET A 42 7.56 -7.03 -17.78
C MET A 42 8.82 -7.39 -17.00
N GLN A 43 9.15 -6.62 -15.95
CA GLN A 43 10.29 -6.92 -15.10
C GLN A 43 10.12 -8.25 -14.34
N VAL A 44 8.93 -8.57 -13.83
CA VAL A 44 8.64 -9.87 -13.21
C VAL A 44 8.92 -11.03 -14.18
N ILE A 45 8.46 -10.91 -15.43
CA ILE A 45 8.69 -11.92 -16.47
C ILE A 45 10.19 -12.08 -16.74
N ASP A 46 10.92 -10.98 -16.90
CA ASP A 46 12.35 -10.98 -17.17
C ASP A 46 13.16 -11.57 -16.01
N ASP A 47 12.82 -11.20 -14.77
CA ASP A 47 13.48 -11.75 -13.58
C ASP A 47 13.27 -13.25 -13.43
N ILE A 48 12.05 -13.74 -13.70
CA ILE A 48 11.75 -15.16 -13.67
C ILE A 48 12.55 -15.90 -14.77
N LYS A 49 12.55 -15.40 -16.01
CA LYS A 49 13.27 -15.99 -17.14
C LYS A 49 14.78 -16.03 -16.92
N SER A 50 15.33 -14.95 -16.38
CA SER A 50 16.76 -14.82 -16.08
C SER A 50 17.19 -15.48 -14.77
N LYS A 51 16.26 -16.13 -14.05
CA LYS A 51 16.48 -16.74 -12.72
C LYS A 51 16.95 -15.75 -11.65
N LYS A 52 16.58 -14.48 -11.80
CA LYS A 52 16.86 -13.40 -10.83
C LYS A 52 15.68 -13.12 -9.87
N PHE A 53 14.53 -13.73 -10.13
CA PHE A 53 13.36 -13.57 -9.26
C PHE A 53 13.66 -14.22 -7.90
N PRO A 54 13.57 -13.46 -6.79
CA PRO A 54 13.99 -13.95 -5.47
C PRO A 54 13.07 -15.06 -4.93
N ALA A 55 13.53 -15.71 -3.87
CA ALA A 55 12.74 -16.71 -3.14
C ALA A 55 11.76 -16.08 -2.12
N ASP A 56 11.71 -14.76 -2.00
CA ASP A 56 10.77 -14.04 -1.12
C ASP A 56 10.01 -12.96 -1.91
N PHE A 57 8.85 -12.61 -1.40
CA PHE A 57 8.04 -11.50 -1.92
C PHE A 57 8.76 -10.16 -1.76
N LYS A 58 9.39 -9.92 -0.60
CA LYS A 58 10.13 -8.70 -0.33
C LYS A 58 11.32 -8.56 -1.26
N GLY A 59 11.44 -7.40 -1.88
CA GLY A 59 12.50 -7.10 -2.86
C GLY A 59 12.27 -7.73 -4.23
N SER A 60 11.17 -8.46 -4.44
CA SER A 60 10.82 -8.95 -5.77
C SER A 60 10.22 -7.85 -6.66
N SER A 61 10.39 -7.98 -7.96
CA SER A 61 9.70 -7.11 -8.93
C SER A 61 8.17 -7.21 -8.84
N LEU A 62 7.63 -8.32 -8.32
CA LEU A 62 6.21 -8.46 -8.03
C LEU A 62 5.77 -7.57 -6.86
N GLU A 63 6.60 -7.38 -5.84
CA GLU A 63 6.32 -6.40 -4.78
C GLU A 63 6.15 -5.00 -5.36
N PHE A 64 7.02 -4.58 -6.29
CA PHE A 64 6.87 -3.30 -6.99
C PHE A 64 5.52 -3.18 -7.71
N VAL A 65 5.10 -4.22 -8.47
CA VAL A 65 3.80 -4.23 -9.15
C VAL A 65 2.66 -4.03 -8.15
N LEU A 66 2.69 -4.75 -7.04
CA LEU A 66 1.63 -4.70 -6.03
C LEU A 66 1.65 -3.40 -5.25
N THR A 67 2.82 -2.84 -5.01
CA THR A 67 2.97 -1.49 -4.44
C THR A 67 2.33 -0.45 -5.36
N CYS A 68 2.62 -0.48 -6.66
CA CYS A 68 1.94 0.40 -7.63
C CYS A 68 0.41 0.24 -7.63
N ILE A 69 -0.11 -0.97 -7.43
CA ILE A 69 -1.55 -1.21 -7.33
C ILE A 69 -2.12 -0.67 -6.00
N THR A 70 -1.42 -0.84 -4.89
CA THR A 70 -1.90 -0.46 -3.55
C THR A 70 -1.69 1.00 -3.21
N GLU A 71 -0.64 1.64 -3.74
CA GLU A 71 -0.26 3.03 -3.44
C GLU A 71 -0.99 4.07 -4.28
N GLN A 72 -2.07 3.72 -4.95
CA GLN A 72 -2.95 4.72 -5.57
C GLN A 72 -3.70 5.58 -4.55
N LYS A 73 -3.15 5.68 -3.37
CA LYS A 73 -3.60 6.51 -2.24
C LYS A 73 -3.68 8.00 -2.57
N GLN A 74 -2.92 8.47 -3.55
CA GLN A 74 -2.97 9.87 -4.01
C GLN A 74 -4.27 10.19 -4.75
N VAL A 75 -4.90 9.18 -5.32
CA VAL A 75 -6.18 9.30 -6.05
C VAL A 75 -7.36 8.91 -5.17
N PHE A 76 -7.17 7.88 -4.33
CA PHE A 76 -8.21 7.38 -3.45
C PHE A 76 -7.91 7.79 -2.01
N GLU A 77 -8.72 8.68 -1.47
CA GLU A 77 -8.67 8.98 -0.05
C GLU A 77 -9.12 7.76 0.76
N GLY A 78 -8.18 7.17 1.51
CA GLY A 78 -8.44 6.02 2.37
C GLY A 78 -7.75 4.73 1.94
N ALA A 79 -7.69 3.75 2.86
CA ALA A 79 -6.96 2.49 2.69
C ALA A 79 -7.63 1.47 1.75
N SER A 80 -8.85 1.75 1.25
CA SER A 80 -9.64 0.82 0.47
C SER A 80 -10.12 1.45 -0.83
N HIS A 81 -9.75 0.86 -1.96
CA HIS A 81 -10.19 1.28 -3.30
C HIS A 81 -10.48 0.06 -4.19
N PRO A 82 -11.19 0.21 -5.35
CA PRO A 82 -11.61 -0.92 -6.19
C PRO A 82 -10.45 -1.80 -6.66
N PHE A 83 -9.28 -1.22 -6.84
CA PHE A 83 -8.09 -1.93 -7.30
C PHE A 83 -7.23 -2.46 -6.15
N TYR A 84 -7.58 -2.08 -4.90
CA TYR A 84 -6.82 -2.50 -3.73
C TYR A 84 -6.86 -4.02 -3.60
N TRP A 85 -5.70 -4.58 -3.69
CA TRP A 85 -5.49 -5.97 -3.43
C TRP A 85 -4.27 -6.13 -2.52
N LYS A 86 -4.50 -6.65 -1.32
CA LYS A 86 -3.42 -7.06 -0.44
C LYS A 86 -3.23 -8.57 -0.64
N PRO A 87 -2.29 -8.97 -1.51
CA PRO A 87 -2.15 -10.38 -1.80
C PRO A 87 -1.67 -11.11 -0.56
N LYS A 88 -2.30 -12.21 -0.29
CA LYS A 88 -1.68 -13.27 0.51
C LYS A 88 -0.59 -13.98 -0.32
N LEU A 89 0.14 -13.24 -1.14
CA LEU A 89 1.23 -13.74 -1.98
C LEU A 89 2.53 -14.01 -1.20
N ARG A 90 2.48 -13.94 0.11
CA ARG A 90 3.42 -14.63 1.00
C ARG A 90 3.21 -16.15 0.98
N ILE A 91 2.56 -16.66 -0.07
CA ILE A 91 2.32 -18.08 -0.19
C ILE A 91 3.50 -18.66 -0.96
N PRO A 92 4.19 -19.63 -0.37
CA PRO A 92 5.48 -20.11 -0.85
C PRO A 92 5.46 -20.75 -2.24
N ASP A 93 4.28 -21.02 -2.81
CA ASP A 93 4.17 -21.84 -4.02
C ASP A 93 4.84 -21.27 -5.28
N ILE A 94 5.03 -19.94 -5.37
CA ILE A 94 5.79 -19.32 -6.47
C ILE A 94 7.21 -18.90 -6.07
N TYR A 95 7.51 -18.83 -4.78
CA TYR A 95 8.82 -18.44 -4.27
C TYR A 95 9.70 -19.65 -3.99
N GLU A 96 9.14 -20.72 -3.47
CA GLU A 96 9.85 -21.94 -3.09
C GLU A 96 9.82 -23.02 -4.18
N ASN A 97 8.84 -22.97 -5.10
CA ASN A 97 8.71 -23.95 -6.18
C ASN A 97 9.03 -23.34 -7.54
N GLU A 98 10.17 -23.73 -8.11
CA GLU A 98 10.65 -23.21 -9.40
C GLU A 98 9.68 -23.48 -10.56
N ASN A 99 9.03 -24.65 -10.60
CA ASN A 99 8.06 -24.98 -11.65
C ASN A 99 6.84 -24.05 -11.58
N ASN A 100 6.34 -23.77 -10.38
CA ASN A 100 5.23 -22.84 -10.18
C ASN A 100 5.63 -21.40 -10.53
N LYS A 101 6.86 -20.99 -10.19
CA LYS A 101 7.44 -19.70 -10.57
C LYS A 101 7.47 -19.55 -12.10
N GLN A 102 8.02 -20.53 -12.81
CA GLN A 102 8.06 -20.53 -14.28
C GLN A 102 6.66 -20.52 -14.89
N ALA A 103 5.74 -21.33 -14.36
CA ALA A 103 4.35 -21.37 -14.81
C ALA A 103 3.65 -20.02 -14.64
N PHE A 104 3.92 -19.28 -13.54
CA PHE A 104 3.42 -17.95 -13.31
C PHE A 104 4.04 -16.90 -14.25
N GLY A 105 5.36 -16.96 -14.46
CA GLY A 105 6.04 -16.09 -15.43
C GLY A 105 5.48 -16.27 -16.84
N GLN A 106 5.30 -17.52 -17.28
CA GLN A 106 4.69 -17.83 -18.58
C GLN A 106 3.24 -17.35 -18.68
N PHE A 107 2.46 -17.48 -17.61
CA PHE A 107 1.10 -16.95 -17.54
C PHE A 107 1.07 -15.43 -17.73
N LEU A 108 1.92 -14.70 -17.00
CA LEU A 108 2.00 -13.24 -17.14
C LEU A 108 2.43 -12.82 -18.54
N GLU A 109 3.41 -13.52 -19.13
CA GLU A 109 3.87 -13.24 -20.48
C GLU A 109 2.78 -13.47 -21.53
N ASN A 110 2.09 -14.61 -21.45
CA ASN A 110 1.00 -14.93 -22.37
C ASN A 110 -0.14 -13.91 -22.24
N CYS A 111 -0.50 -13.53 -21.01
CA CYS A 111 -1.48 -12.50 -20.76
C CYS A 111 -1.04 -11.11 -21.28
N LEU A 112 0.24 -10.74 -21.06
CA LEU A 112 0.78 -9.45 -21.54
C LEU A 112 0.73 -9.33 -23.07
N ASN A 113 0.94 -10.44 -23.79
CA ASN A 113 0.97 -10.51 -25.25
C ASN A 113 -0.37 -10.89 -25.88
N ALA A 114 -1.38 -11.24 -25.09
CA ALA A 114 -2.69 -11.60 -25.58
C ALA A 114 -3.34 -10.43 -26.34
N LYS A 115 -3.88 -10.71 -27.52
CA LYS A 115 -4.55 -9.73 -28.39
C LYS A 115 -6.07 -9.92 -28.42
N THR A 116 -6.56 -11.06 -27.97
CA THR A 116 -7.97 -11.40 -27.97
C THR A 116 -8.42 -11.86 -26.59
N GLU A 117 -9.70 -11.70 -26.32
CA GLU A 117 -10.35 -12.19 -25.09
C GLU A 117 -10.16 -13.71 -24.94
N GLU A 118 -10.34 -14.47 -26.03
CA GLU A 118 -10.19 -15.92 -26.02
C GLU A 118 -8.79 -16.36 -25.54
N GLN A 119 -7.74 -15.66 -25.97
CA GLN A 119 -6.37 -15.94 -25.53
C GLN A 119 -6.22 -15.75 -24.01
N LEU A 120 -6.79 -14.66 -23.47
CA LEU A 120 -6.76 -14.38 -22.03
C LEU A 120 -7.53 -15.43 -21.23
N LEU A 121 -8.73 -15.77 -21.65
CA LEU A 121 -9.57 -16.76 -20.96
C LEU A 121 -8.90 -18.15 -20.97
N LYS A 122 -8.28 -18.53 -22.08
CA LYS A 122 -7.51 -19.78 -22.20
C LYS A 122 -6.37 -19.83 -21.17
N GLU A 123 -5.63 -18.73 -21.00
CA GLU A 123 -4.55 -18.65 -20.01
C GLU A 123 -5.05 -18.69 -18.58
N ILE A 124 -6.16 -18.03 -18.28
CA ILE A 124 -6.81 -18.10 -16.96
C ILE A 124 -7.23 -19.54 -16.63
N ILE A 125 -7.86 -20.23 -17.59
CA ILE A 125 -8.26 -21.64 -17.42
C ILE A 125 -7.03 -22.54 -17.24
N ARG A 126 -5.96 -22.29 -18.01
CA ARG A 126 -4.69 -23.00 -17.86
C ARG A 126 -4.11 -22.83 -16.47
N LEU A 127 -4.05 -21.58 -15.97
CA LEU A 127 -3.55 -21.28 -14.62
C LEU A 127 -4.40 -21.95 -13.54
N ASP A 128 -5.74 -21.88 -13.65
CA ASP A 128 -6.64 -22.55 -12.71
C ASP A 128 -6.41 -24.08 -12.68
N GLY A 129 -6.15 -24.69 -13.84
CA GLY A 129 -5.85 -26.13 -13.97
C GLY A 129 -4.59 -26.54 -13.20
N LEU A 130 -3.59 -25.67 -13.08
CA LEU A 130 -2.35 -25.94 -12.35
C LEU A 130 -2.54 -25.98 -10.82
N LYS A 131 -3.63 -25.45 -10.30
CA LYS A 131 -3.99 -25.42 -8.87
C LYS A 131 -2.89 -24.86 -7.96
N ILE A 132 -2.11 -23.91 -8.48
CA ILE A 132 -1.04 -23.26 -7.72
C ILE A 132 -1.67 -22.43 -6.61
N LYS A 133 -1.33 -22.75 -5.38
CA LYS A 133 -1.86 -22.06 -4.20
C LYS A 133 -1.47 -20.57 -4.23
N GLY A 134 -2.44 -19.69 -4.04
CA GLY A 134 -2.24 -18.23 -4.07
C GLY A 134 -2.46 -17.58 -5.44
N LEU A 135 -2.55 -18.33 -6.53
CA LEU A 135 -2.81 -17.84 -7.88
C LEU A 135 -4.29 -18.00 -8.28
N GLY A 136 -5.19 -17.65 -7.36
CA GLY A 136 -6.63 -17.59 -7.61
C GLY A 136 -7.07 -16.26 -8.26
N PRO A 137 -8.39 -15.99 -8.32
CA PRO A 137 -8.98 -14.84 -9.02
C PRO A 137 -8.45 -13.47 -8.60
N ALA A 138 -7.82 -13.34 -7.44
CA ALA A 138 -7.19 -12.10 -7.00
C ALA A 138 -6.10 -11.59 -7.99
N VAL A 139 -5.48 -12.49 -8.76
CA VAL A 139 -4.53 -12.15 -9.84
C VAL A 139 -5.19 -11.31 -10.95
N ALA A 140 -6.52 -11.36 -11.08
CA ALA A 140 -7.26 -10.52 -12.00
C ALA A 140 -7.02 -9.01 -11.78
N SER A 141 -6.64 -8.60 -10.55
CA SER A 141 -6.26 -7.21 -10.28
C SER A 141 -5.01 -6.78 -11.05
N ILE A 142 -4.05 -7.67 -11.30
CA ILE A 142 -2.92 -7.40 -12.19
C ILE A 142 -3.39 -7.38 -13.65
N LEU A 143 -4.19 -8.37 -14.05
CA LEU A 143 -4.68 -8.51 -15.42
C LEU A 143 -5.56 -7.33 -15.86
N TYR A 144 -6.28 -6.72 -14.93
CA TYR A 144 -7.05 -5.50 -15.18
C TYR A 144 -6.16 -4.38 -15.76
N PHE A 145 -4.98 -4.15 -15.17
CA PHE A 145 -4.06 -3.13 -15.67
C PHE A 145 -3.39 -3.47 -16.99
N LEU A 146 -3.47 -4.73 -17.43
CA LEU A 146 -3.02 -5.14 -18.75
C LEU A 146 -4.14 -5.05 -19.79
N HIS A 147 -5.38 -5.38 -19.41
CA HIS A 147 -6.55 -5.52 -20.29
C HIS A 147 -7.83 -4.95 -19.63
N PRO A 148 -7.93 -3.63 -19.41
CA PRO A 148 -9.02 -3.03 -18.66
C PRO A 148 -10.40 -3.13 -19.32
N THR A 149 -10.45 -3.38 -20.62
CA THR A 149 -11.71 -3.55 -21.36
C THR A 149 -12.21 -5.00 -21.38
N ILE A 150 -11.42 -5.94 -20.86
CA ILE A 150 -11.72 -7.38 -20.90
C ILE A 150 -11.78 -7.98 -19.48
N ILE A 151 -10.90 -7.54 -18.60
CA ILE A 151 -10.73 -8.10 -17.25
C ILE A 151 -11.09 -7.03 -16.22
N PRO A 152 -12.20 -7.17 -15.47
CA PRO A 152 -12.49 -6.29 -14.34
C PRO A 152 -11.58 -6.60 -13.14
N PRO A 153 -11.22 -5.62 -12.32
CA PRO A 153 -10.58 -5.87 -11.03
C PRO A 153 -11.53 -6.64 -10.10
N PHE A 154 -10.96 -7.31 -9.09
CA PHE A 154 -11.73 -8.24 -8.29
C PHE A 154 -11.28 -8.27 -6.82
N ASN A 155 -12.16 -7.86 -5.93
CA ASN A 155 -11.94 -7.92 -4.49
C ASN A 155 -13.25 -8.18 -3.72
N THR A 156 -13.15 -8.33 -2.40
CA THR A 156 -14.30 -8.64 -1.55
C THR A 156 -15.42 -7.58 -1.64
N ALA A 157 -15.04 -6.30 -1.71
CA ALA A 157 -16.04 -5.23 -1.78
C ALA A 157 -16.80 -5.25 -3.11
N ILE A 158 -16.12 -5.47 -4.23
CA ILE A 158 -16.75 -5.61 -5.55
C ILE A 158 -17.74 -6.78 -5.55
N ILE A 159 -17.37 -7.93 -4.95
CA ILE A 159 -18.27 -9.07 -4.83
C ILE A 159 -19.49 -8.76 -3.97
N ASN A 160 -19.28 -8.07 -2.85
CA ASN A 160 -20.39 -7.69 -1.98
C ASN A 160 -21.38 -6.78 -2.72
N GLY A 161 -20.87 -5.80 -3.48
CA GLY A 161 -21.71 -4.94 -4.31
C GLY A 161 -22.43 -5.70 -5.42
N PHE A 162 -21.75 -6.63 -6.07
CA PHE A 162 -22.34 -7.52 -7.06
C PHE A 162 -23.48 -8.36 -6.45
N ASN A 163 -23.19 -9.04 -5.35
CA ASN A 163 -24.18 -9.89 -4.67
C ASN A 163 -25.41 -9.08 -4.21
N PHE A 164 -25.17 -7.85 -3.73
CA PHE A 164 -26.26 -6.95 -3.35
C PHE A 164 -27.12 -6.54 -4.56
N LEU A 165 -26.49 -6.11 -5.64
CA LEU A 165 -27.18 -5.60 -6.82
C LEU A 165 -27.95 -6.70 -7.57
N TYR A 166 -27.31 -7.86 -7.74
CA TYR A 166 -27.85 -8.98 -8.51
C TYR A 166 -28.56 -10.04 -7.65
N LYS A 167 -28.65 -9.83 -6.32
CA LYS A 167 -29.24 -10.79 -5.36
C LYS A 167 -28.61 -12.18 -5.47
N ASP A 168 -27.29 -12.22 -5.65
CA ASP A 168 -26.48 -13.42 -5.81
C ASP A 168 -25.66 -13.71 -4.52
N LYS A 169 -24.97 -14.86 -4.47
CA LYS A 169 -24.12 -15.29 -3.33
C LYS A 169 -22.75 -15.75 -3.81
N LYS A 170 -22.16 -15.04 -4.77
CA LYS A 170 -20.82 -15.33 -5.29
C LYS A 170 -19.77 -15.21 -4.19
N LYS A 171 -18.72 -16.00 -4.29
CA LYS A 171 -17.59 -16.00 -3.35
C LYS A 171 -16.26 -15.78 -4.06
N LEU A 172 -15.32 -15.16 -3.35
CA LEU A 172 -13.92 -15.11 -3.76
C LEU A 172 -13.29 -16.50 -3.57
N GLY A 173 -12.77 -17.12 -4.59
CA GLY A 173 -11.99 -18.34 -4.41
C GLY A 173 -11.90 -19.24 -5.64
N SER A 174 -12.73 -19.02 -6.63
CA SER A 174 -12.79 -19.82 -7.84
C SER A 174 -12.74 -18.97 -9.09
N TRP A 175 -11.84 -19.30 -10.01
CA TRP A 175 -11.78 -18.67 -11.32
C TRP A 175 -13.08 -18.88 -12.11
N SER A 176 -13.73 -20.04 -11.98
CA SER A 176 -15.02 -20.27 -12.63
C SER A 176 -16.12 -19.31 -12.15
N GLU A 177 -16.15 -19.00 -10.85
CA GLU A 177 -17.08 -18.00 -10.31
C GLU A 177 -16.73 -16.59 -10.76
N TYR A 178 -15.43 -16.26 -10.82
CA TYR A 178 -14.96 -14.99 -11.36
C TYR A 178 -15.36 -14.79 -12.82
N LEU A 179 -15.20 -15.82 -13.67
CA LEU A 179 -15.54 -15.73 -15.07
C LEU A 179 -17.04 -15.50 -15.29
N LYS A 180 -17.90 -16.15 -14.52
CA LYS A 180 -19.35 -15.91 -14.55
C LYS A 180 -19.72 -14.48 -14.12
N LEU A 181 -19.07 -13.99 -13.06
CA LEU A 181 -19.28 -12.62 -12.59
C LEU A 181 -18.79 -11.61 -13.66
N ARG A 182 -17.63 -11.87 -14.26
CA ARG A 182 -17.07 -11.06 -15.34
C ARG A 182 -18.04 -10.90 -16.52
N GLU A 183 -18.67 -11.98 -16.96
CA GLU A 183 -19.67 -11.95 -18.04
C GLU A 183 -20.81 -10.99 -17.71
N VAL A 184 -21.40 -11.12 -16.52
CA VAL A 184 -22.47 -10.22 -16.07
C VAL A 184 -22.02 -8.78 -15.99
N MET A 185 -20.77 -8.52 -15.53
CA MET A 185 -20.22 -7.17 -15.49
C MET A 185 -20.01 -6.58 -16.89
N ILE A 186 -19.53 -7.37 -17.85
CA ILE A 186 -19.37 -6.96 -19.24
C ILE A 186 -20.71 -6.61 -19.86
N ASP A 187 -21.72 -7.46 -19.69
CA ASP A 187 -23.06 -7.22 -20.23
C ASP A 187 -23.66 -5.94 -19.64
N ALA A 188 -23.57 -5.74 -18.34
CA ALA A 188 -24.03 -4.54 -17.69
C ALA A 188 -23.24 -3.30 -18.14
N ASN A 189 -21.91 -3.40 -18.27
CA ASN A 189 -21.07 -2.30 -18.75
C ASN A 189 -21.38 -1.94 -20.20
N ASN A 190 -21.63 -2.92 -21.07
CA ASN A 190 -21.99 -2.69 -22.47
C ASN A 190 -23.32 -1.96 -22.61
N GLN A 191 -24.29 -2.28 -21.74
CA GLN A 191 -25.58 -1.59 -21.70
C GLN A 191 -25.47 -0.10 -21.35
N TYR A 192 -24.50 0.25 -20.48
CA TYR A 192 -24.28 1.60 -19.99
C TYR A 192 -22.92 2.19 -20.41
N ARG A 193 -22.33 1.69 -21.48
CA ARG A 193 -20.98 2.04 -21.93
C ARG A 193 -20.80 3.53 -22.22
N SER A 194 -21.83 4.18 -22.76
CA SER A 194 -21.84 5.63 -23.05
C SER A 194 -21.82 6.48 -21.77
N GLU A 195 -22.36 5.94 -20.69
CA GLU A 195 -22.48 6.64 -19.39
C GLU A 195 -21.29 6.37 -18.48
N LEU A 196 -20.73 5.17 -18.52
CA LEU A 196 -19.59 4.74 -17.70
C LEU A 196 -18.27 4.88 -18.47
N SER A 197 -17.84 3.81 -19.11
CA SER A 197 -16.59 3.72 -19.87
C SER A 197 -16.53 2.38 -20.60
N SER A 198 -15.63 2.25 -21.59
CA SER A 198 -15.20 0.93 -22.09
C SER A 198 -14.30 0.19 -21.10
N ASP A 199 -13.74 0.89 -20.15
CA ASP A 199 -12.91 0.33 -19.08
C ASP A 199 -13.79 -0.25 -17.97
N LEU A 200 -13.66 -1.56 -17.72
CA LEU A 200 -14.44 -2.29 -16.73
C LEU A 200 -14.16 -1.87 -15.28
N GLY A 201 -13.10 -1.09 -15.05
CA GLY A 201 -12.86 -0.46 -13.76
C GLY A 201 -13.95 0.53 -13.37
N ALA A 202 -14.67 1.15 -14.34
CA ALA A 202 -15.77 2.07 -14.03
C ALA A 202 -16.94 1.33 -13.35
N ILE A 203 -17.38 0.22 -13.91
CA ILE A 203 -18.44 -0.60 -13.30
C ILE A 203 -17.94 -1.31 -12.03
N ALA A 204 -16.67 -1.71 -11.99
CA ALA A 204 -16.08 -2.29 -10.79
C ALA A 204 -16.03 -1.27 -9.65
N GLY A 205 -15.72 0.00 -9.93
CA GLY A 205 -15.79 1.11 -9.00
C GLY A 205 -17.20 1.33 -8.45
N LEU A 206 -18.20 1.29 -9.31
CA LEU A 206 -19.61 1.35 -8.91
C LEU A 206 -19.97 0.21 -7.94
N LEU A 207 -19.61 -1.03 -8.30
CA LEU A 207 -19.87 -2.19 -7.43
C LEU A 207 -19.08 -2.11 -6.11
N PHE A 208 -17.85 -1.58 -6.15
CA PHE A 208 -17.08 -1.33 -4.95
C PHE A 208 -17.80 -0.34 -4.02
N GLU A 209 -18.31 0.76 -4.51
CA GLU A 209 -19.03 1.75 -3.70
C GLU A 209 -20.35 1.20 -3.14
N ILE A 210 -21.06 0.38 -3.91
CA ILE A 210 -22.23 -0.34 -3.40
C ILE A 210 -21.82 -1.34 -2.30
N GLY A 211 -20.78 -2.13 -2.54
CA GLY A 211 -20.30 -3.14 -1.60
C GLY A 211 -19.65 -2.60 -0.35
N THR A 212 -19.19 -1.36 -0.40
CA THR A 212 -18.68 -0.60 0.75
C THR A 212 -19.76 0.30 1.37
N GLN A 213 -20.98 0.24 0.85
CA GLN A 213 -22.13 1.01 1.32
C GLN A 213 -21.93 2.53 1.22
N LYS A 214 -21.02 2.99 0.36
CA LYS A 214 -20.85 4.40 0.04
C LYS A 214 -21.98 4.89 -0.86
N LEU A 215 -22.39 4.04 -1.81
CA LEU A 215 -23.53 4.29 -2.68
C LEU A 215 -24.70 3.38 -2.30
N ILE A 216 -25.82 3.96 -1.97
CA ILE A 216 -27.03 3.26 -1.50
C ILE A 216 -28.18 3.59 -2.43
N LEU A 217 -28.88 2.58 -2.92
CA LEU A 217 -30.17 2.76 -3.57
C LEU A 217 -31.11 3.43 -2.55
N GLY A 218 -31.62 4.61 -2.90
CA GLY A 218 -32.52 5.45 -2.13
C GLY A 218 -33.11 4.78 -0.88
N ALA A 219 -32.55 5.11 0.26
CA ALA A 219 -32.79 4.43 1.53
C ALA A 219 -34.27 4.35 1.95
N ASP A 220 -35.14 5.07 1.26
CA ASP A 220 -36.53 5.27 1.67
C ASP A 220 -37.50 4.23 1.15
N ALA A 221 -37.08 3.35 0.22
CA ALA A 221 -38.05 2.48 -0.46
C ALA A 221 -38.06 1.00 0.00
N TYR A 222 -36.97 0.46 0.61
CA TYR A 222 -36.83 -0.99 0.80
C TYR A 222 -36.18 -1.47 2.09
N LEU A 223 -35.67 -0.59 2.96
CA LEU A 223 -35.09 -1.00 4.23
C LEU A 223 -36.04 -0.70 5.38
N SER A 224 -36.19 -1.66 6.29
CA SER A 224 -36.88 -1.42 7.56
C SER A 224 -36.08 -0.42 8.43
N GLU A 225 -36.75 0.31 9.28
CA GLU A 225 -36.12 1.27 10.22
C GLU A 225 -34.90 0.68 10.99
N PRO A 226 -34.94 -0.56 11.50
CA PRO A 226 -33.78 -1.17 12.14
C PRO A 226 -32.59 -1.41 11.20
N GLU A 227 -32.85 -1.77 9.93
CA GLU A 227 -31.81 -1.99 8.92
C GLU A 227 -31.16 -0.67 8.49
N ARG A 228 -31.97 0.40 8.35
CA ARG A 228 -31.47 1.76 8.07
C ARG A 228 -30.54 2.27 9.19
N LYS A 229 -30.95 2.17 10.45
CA LYS A 229 -30.13 2.54 11.61
C LYS A 229 -28.85 1.72 11.73
N LYS A 230 -28.89 0.44 11.36
CA LYS A 230 -27.72 -0.43 11.35
C LYS A 230 -26.74 0.00 10.25
N LEU A 231 -27.27 0.37 9.10
CA LEU A 231 -26.50 0.84 7.95
C LEU A 231 -25.85 2.22 8.23
N GLU A 232 -26.60 3.16 8.77
CA GLU A 232 -26.10 4.48 9.19
C GLU A 232 -24.91 4.35 10.17
N LYS A 233 -25.05 3.50 11.19
CA LYS A 233 -23.96 3.19 12.14
C LYS A 233 -22.73 2.56 11.48
N LEU A 234 -22.92 1.73 10.45
CA LEU A 234 -21.81 1.14 9.71
C LEU A 234 -21.09 2.17 8.85
N ILE A 235 -21.83 3.10 8.24
CA ILE A 235 -21.27 4.21 7.46
C ILE A 235 -20.49 5.16 8.37
N GLU A 236 -21.08 5.60 9.49
CA GLU A 236 -20.42 6.44 10.48
C GLU A 236 -19.11 5.81 10.98
N LYS A 237 -19.18 4.56 11.43
CA LYS A 237 -18.02 3.83 11.93
C LYS A 237 -16.90 3.67 10.87
N ARG A 238 -17.28 3.58 9.61
CA ARG A 238 -16.33 3.51 8.51
C ARG A 238 -15.72 4.87 8.20
N GLN A 239 -16.53 5.94 8.17
CA GLN A 239 -16.02 7.31 7.99
C GLN A 239 -15.04 7.66 9.11
N GLU A 240 -15.36 7.31 10.37
CA GLU A 240 -14.45 7.45 11.49
C GLU A 240 -13.14 6.67 11.27
N SER A 241 -13.21 5.42 10.80
CA SER A 241 -12.02 4.61 10.52
C SER A 241 -11.15 5.21 9.41
N VAL A 242 -11.76 5.67 8.32
CA VAL A 242 -11.04 6.31 7.20
C VAL A 242 -10.40 7.62 7.64
N GLN A 243 -11.11 8.43 8.41
CA GLN A 243 -10.59 9.68 8.96
C GLN A 243 -9.42 9.40 9.91
N GLN A 244 -9.54 8.39 10.77
CA GLN A 244 -8.50 7.99 11.69
C GLN A 244 -7.23 7.52 10.96
N GLU A 245 -7.36 6.72 9.90
CA GLU A 245 -6.22 6.29 9.07
C GLU A 245 -5.53 7.49 8.37
N LYS A 246 -6.32 8.46 7.90
CA LYS A 246 -5.81 9.70 7.28
C LYS A 246 -5.05 10.55 8.29
N ASP A 247 -5.60 10.70 9.49
CA ASP A 247 -4.95 11.46 10.56
C ASP A 247 -3.66 10.79 11.01
N GLU A 248 -3.63 9.46 11.10
CA GLU A 248 -2.42 8.69 11.42
C GLU A 248 -1.34 8.83 10.33
N GLU A 249 -1.72 8.84 9.05
CA GLU A 249 -0.78 9.06 7.94
C GLU A 249 -0.22 10.48 7.95
N ASN A 250 -1.07 11.49 8.19
CA ASN A 250 -0.65 12.87 8.30
C ASN A 250 0.32 13.08 9.48
N LEU A 251 0.02 12.50 10.63
CA LEU A 251 0.89 12.53 11.81
C LEU A 251 2.24 11.85 11.55
N HIS A 252 2.22 10.69 10.90
CA HIS A 252 3.46 10.01 10.52
C HIS A 252 4.32 10.87 9.60
N THR A 253 3.72 11.46 8.57
CA THR A 253 4.41 12.36 7.63
C THR A 253 4.94 13.61 8.34
N GLU A 254 4.20 14.18 9.27
CA GLU A 254 4.64 15.31 10.09
C GLU A 254 5.88 14.95 10.92
N MET A 255 5.89 13.79 11.58
CA MET A 255 7.03 13.35 12.39
C MET A 255 8.27 13.11 11.53
N GLN A 256 8.14 12.48 10.37
CA GLN A 256 9.23 12.33 9.40
C GLN A 256 9.78 13.70 8.97
N TYR A 257 8.89 14.68 8.69
CA TYR A 257 9.30 16.03 8.34
C TYR A 257 10.11 16.70 9.46
N HIS A 258 9.69 16.59 10.71
CA HIS A 258 10.43 17.14 11.85
C HIS A 258 11.83 16.56 11.96
N LEU A 259 11.99 15.26 11.78
CA LEU A 259 13.28 14.57 11.82
C LEU A 259 14.19 15.02 10.66
N LEU A 260 13.66 15.11 9.45
CA LEU A 260 14.43 15.62 8.30
C LEU A 260 14.88 17.07 8.53
N LYS A 261 13.99 17.91 9.08
CA LYS A 261 14.26 19.32 9.38
C LYS A 261 15.35 19.47 10.46
N ILE A 262 15.25 18.71 11.55
CA ILE A 262 16.22 18.72 12.64
C ILE A 262 17.59 18.27 12.12
N GLY A 263 17.67 17.12 11.47
CA GLY A 263 18.93 16.58 10.94
C GLY A 263 19.63 17.56 9.99
N SER A 264 18.87 18.16 9.06
CA SER A 264 19.41 19.19 8.16
C SER A 264 19.90 20.44 8.92
N ALA A 265 19.16 20.89 9.94
CA ALA A 265 19.54 22.04 10.75
C ALA A 265 20.82 21.80 11.58
N LEU A 266 21.04 20.55 12.02
CA LEU A 266 22.25 20.11 12.72
C LEU A 266 23.43 19.85 11.78
N GLY A 267 23.25 20.02 10.45
CA GLY A 267 24.32 19.87 9.47
C GLY A 267 24.55 18.44 9.00
N TYR A 268 23.64 17.52 9.24
CA TYR A 268 23.68 16.14 8.74
C TYR A 268 23.11 16.04 7.32
N ASP A 269 23.57 15.08 6.55
CA ASP A 269 22.92 14.61 5.35
C ASP A 269 21.76 13.69 5.76
N VAL A 270 20.56 14.02 5.30
CA VAL A 270 19.35 13.31 5.71
C VAL A 270 18.68 12.59 4.56
N ILE A 271 18.01 11.47 4.84
CA ILE A 271 17.26 10.75 3.82
C ILE A 271 15.97 10.17 4.42
N ALA A 272 14.88 10.32 3.69
CA ALA A 272 13.62 9.65 3.98
C ALA A 272 13.60 8.26 3.34
N ALA A 273 12.80 7.35 3.90
CA ALA A 273 12.55 6.04 3.33
C ALA A 273 12.25 6.11 1.83
N SER A 274 12.70 5.12 1.08
CA SER A 274 12.61 5.12 -0.38
C SER A 274 11.17 5.24 -0.91
N ASN A 275 10.20 4.70 -0.19
CA ASN A 275 8.77 4.76 -0.48
C ASN A 275 8.10 6.07 -0.03
N ASP A 276 8.73 6.85 0.83
CA ASP A 276 8.18 8.09 1.39
C ASP A 276 8.77 9.37 0.78
N ARG A 277 9.74 9.25 -0.13
CA ARG A 277 10.41 10.40 -0.76
C ARG A 277 9.48 11.34 -1.54
N SER A 278 8.36 10.85 -2.04
CA SER A 278 7.35 11.65 -2.74
C SER A 278 6.43 12.43 -1.81
N LYS A 279 6.46 12.15 -0.50
CA LYS A 279 5.64 12.85 0.49
C LYS A 279 6.07 14.31 0.66
N SER A 280 5.16 15.10 1.20
CA SER A 280 5.42 16.50 1.54
C SER A 280 4.67 16.90 2.81
N HIS A 281 5.22 17.85 3.56
CA HIS A 281 4.57 18.47 4.72
C HIS A 281 4.86 19.96 4.74
N CYS A 282 3.83 20.78 5.01
CA CYS A 282 3.92 22.24 5.02
C CYS A 282 4.60 22.81 3.74
N GLY A 283 4.32 22.26 2.57
CA GLY A 283 4.88 22.71 1.29
C GLY A 283 6.31 22.24 1.01
N ASN A 284 6.96 21.51 1.93
CA ASN A 284 8.30 20.97 1.75
C ASN A 284 8.24 19.51 1.33
N SER A 285 8.77 19.19 0.15
CA SER A 285 8.87 17.81 -0.34
C SER A 285 10.08 17.11 0.29
N PHE A 286 9.88 15.85 0.72
CA PHE A 286 10.97 15.05 1.27
C PHE A 286 12.09 14.76 0.26
N SER A 287 11.76 14.70 -1.03
CA SER A 287 12.77 14.56 -2.08
C SER A 287 13.74 15.74 -2.16
N PHE A 288 13.29 16.96 -1.83
CA PHE A 288 14.17 18.13 -1.78
C PHE A 288 14.98 18.22 -0.49
N MET A 289 14.43 17.69 0.61
CA MET A 289 15.11 17.68 1.90
C MET A 289 16.12 16.53 2.02
N SER A 290 15.96 15.48 1.26
CA SER A 290 16.77 14.26 1.32
C SER A 290 17.90 14.27 0.31
N LEU A 291 18.97 13.52 0.60
CA LEU A 291 19.99 13.17 -0.40
C LEU A 291 19.35 12.59 -1.65
N GLN A 292 19.87 12.94 -2.82
CA GLN A 292 19.31 12.47 -4.10
C GLN A 292 19.52 10.97 -4.32
N GLN A 293 20.64 10.45 -3.84
CA GLN A 293 20.98 9.03 -3.90
C GLN A 293 21.18 8.49 -2.49
N PHE A 294 20.86 7.23 -2.29
CA PHE A 294 21.15 6.55 -1.04
C PHE A 294 22.67 6.34 -0.94
N PRO A 295 23.31 6.71 0.19
CA PRO A 295 24.75 6.52 0.36
C PRO A 295 25.14 5.04 0.20
N ASP A 296 26.33 4.81 -0.32
CA ASP A 296 26.88 3.47 -0.52
C ASP A 296 27.37 2.89 0.83
N ILE A 297 26.43 2.42 1.62
CA ILE A 297 26.74 1.69 2.84
C ILE A 297 27.13 0.26 2.42
N GLN A 298 28.27 -0.21 2.88
CA GLN A 298 28.80 -1.56 2.58
C GLN A 298 27.96 -2.62 3.33
N LEU A 299 26.76 -2.92 2.82
CA LEU A 299 25.84 -3.91 3.40
C LEU A 299 25.52 -5.01 2.38
N GLU A 300 25.18 -6.18 2.88
CA GLU A 300 24.56 -7.20 2.05
C GLU A 300 23.28 -6.67 1.42
N LYS A 301 22.99 -7.08 0.19
CA LYS A 301 21.89 -6.54 -0.62
C LYS A 301 20.54 -6.60 0.09
N ASP A 302 20.26 -7.66 0.81
CA ASP A 302 18.98 -7.85 1.52
C ASP A 302 18.87 -6.93 2.74
N THR A 303 19.95 -6.77 3.50
CA THR A 303 20.03 -5.80 4.60
C THR A 303 19.91 -4.37 4.09
N LEU A 304 20.57 -4.03 2.99
CA LEU A 304 20.47 -2.71 2.37
C LEU A 304 19.03 -2.37 1.94
N ASN A 305 18.31 -3.36 1.40
CA ASN A 305 16.90 -3.16 1.04
C ASN A 305 16.02 -2.90 2.27
N THR A 306 16.31 -3.54 3.39
CA THR A 306 15.62 -3.31 4.66
C THR A 306 15.95 -1.93 5.24
N VAL A 307 17.22 -1.54 5.22
CA VAL A 307 17.69 -0.24 5.72
C VAL A 307 17.12 0.93 4.92
N LYS A 308 16.95 0.79 3.61
CA LYS A 308 16.28 1.79 2.75
C LYS A 308 14.81 2.04 3.08
N LEU A 309 14.20 1.19 3.89
CA LEU A 309 12.82 1.33 4.37
C LEU A 309 12.73 1.98 5.76
N ILE A 310 13.86 2.26 6.42
CA ILE A 310 13.87 3.03 7.66
C ILE A 310 13.36 4.44 7.37
N ASP A 311 12.43 4.91 8.18
CA ASP A 311 11.66 6.12 7.93
C ASP A 311 12.53 7.36 7.71
N VAL A 312 13.54 7.58 8.57
CA VAL A 312 14.52 8.65 8.42
C VAL A 312 15.91 8.18 8.88
N LEU A 313 16.93 8.47 8.08
CA LEU A 313 18.32 8.26 8.41
C LEU A 313 19.09 9.59 8.35
N TRP A 314 20.00 9.78 9.30
CA TRP A 314 20.98 10.88 9.29
C TRP A 314 22.37 10.32 9.09
N PHE A 315 23.12 10.94 8.20
CA PHE A 315 24.51 10.60 7.89
C PHE A 315 25.42 11.75 8.27
N GLN A 316 26.62 11.43 8.66
CA GLN A 316 27.68 12.43 8.81
C GLN A 316 27.88 13.09 7.44
N LYS A 317 27.87 14.44 7.43
CA LYS A 317 27.89 15.23 6.19
C LYS A 317 29.03 14.84 5.25
N GLY A 318 28.66 14.51 4.01
CA GLY A 318 29.62 14.14 2.97
C GLY A 318 30.24 12.75 3.14
N THR A 319 29.70 11.91 4.01
CA THR A 319 30.18 10.53 4.23
C THR A 319 29.03 9.52 4.07
N ASN A 320 29.37 8.23 4.15
CA ASN A 320 28.38 7.15 4.17
C ASN A 320 28.09 6.66 5.60
N ASN A 321 28.60 7.35 6.63
CA ASN A 321 28.47 6.92 8.02
C ASN A 321 27.10 7.33 8.55
N VAL A 322 26.30 6.36 8.99
CA VAL A 322 25.02 6.59 9.67
C VAL A 322 25.31 7.12 11.08
N ILE A 323 24.65 8.21 11.45
CA ILE A 323 24.75 8.81 12.79
C ILE A 323 23.50 8.54 13.62
N ALA A 324 22.35 8.57 12.98
CA ALA A 324 21.09 8.30 13.66
C ALA A 324 20.08 7.65 12.73
N ALA A 325 19.27 6.76 13.25
CA ALA A 325 18.19 6.09 12.55
C ALA A 325 16.87 6.21 13.33
N PHE A 326 15.80 6.51 12.62
CA PHE A 326 14.48 6.78 13.19
C PHE A 326 13.41 5.98 12.49
N GLU A 327 12.60 5.27 13.27
CA GLU A 327 11.37 4.64 12.84
C GLU A 327 10.18 5.37 13.43
N VAL A 328 9.26 5.80 12.59
CA VAL A 328 8.04 6.50 13.01
C VAL A 328 6.88 5.52 12.98
N GLU A 329 6.40 5.16 14.15
CA GLU A 329 5.40 4.11 14.27
C GLU A 329 3.98 4.65 14.17
N LYS A 330 3.16 3.94 13.41
CA LYS A 330 1.70 4.12 13.35
C LYS A 330 1.02 3.27 14.42
N SER A 331 -0.28 3.09 14.29
CA SER A 331 -1.08 2.34 15.28
C SER A 331 -0.83 0.82 15.31
N THR A 332 -0.18 0.23 14.30
CA THR A 332 -0.30 -1.22 14.08
C THR A 332 0.94 -2.09 14.31
N SER A 333 2.18 -1.59 14.25
CA SER A 333 3.35 -2.49 14.35
C SER A 333 4.63 -1.80 14.81
N ILE A 334 4.90 -1.82 16.11
CA ILE A 334 6.19 -1.38 16.70
C ILE A 334 7.31 -2.39 16.40
N TYR A 335 6.97 -3.65 16.26
CA TYR A 335 7.95 -4.73 16.14
C TYR A 335 8.78 -4.67 14.86
N SER A 336 8.19 -4.27 13.75
CA SER A 336 8.91 -4.16 12.47
C SER A 336 9.96 -3.04 12.47
N GLY A 337 9.66 -1.90 13.12
CA GLY A 337 10.62 -0.83 13.30
C GLY A 337 11.81 -1.24 14.17
N ILE A 338 11.53 -1.92 15.30
CA ILE A 338 12.59 -2.46 16.17
C ILE A 338 13.50 -3.40 15.36
N LEU A 339 12.95 -4.31 14.56
CA LEU A 339 13.76 -5.23 13.76
C LEU A 339 14.64 -4.50 12.75
N ARG A 340 14.12 -3.51 12.02
CA ARG A 340 14.91 -2.74 11.06
C ARG A 340 16.06 -1.96 11.72
N LEU A 341 15.79 -1.35 12.86
CA LEU A 341 16.84 -0.66 13.63
C LEU A 341 17.89 -1.65 14.16
N THR A 342 17.45 -2.82 14.60
CA THR A 342 18.36 -3.89 15.06
C THR A 342 19.21 -4.42 13.92
N ASP A 343 18.61 -4.71 12.74
CA ASP A 343 19.36 -5.17 11.56
C ASP A 343 20.40 -4.14 11.13
N LEU A 344 20.07 -2.85 11.15
CA LEU A 344 21.02 -1.78 10.87
C LEU A 344 22.17 -1.78 11.90
N SER A 345 21.88 -1.87 13.18
CA SER A 345 22.87 -1.79 14.24
C SER A 345 23.92 -2.89 14.20
N TYR A 346 23.55 -4.09 13.74
CA TYR A 346 24.52 -5.19 13.56
C TYR A 346 25.46 -4.99 12.38
N THR A 347 25.18 -4.06 11.53
CA THR A 347 25.91 -3.86 10.27
C THR A 347 26.78 -2.62 10.28
N ILE A 348 26.53 -1.66 11.19
CA ILE A 348 27.35 -0.46 11.38
C ILE A 348 28.17 -0.62 12.66
N ALA A 349 29.48 -0.41 12.57
CA ALA A 349 30.44 -0.89 13.57
C ALA A 349 31.04 0.20 14.48
N ASP A 350 30.69 1.49 14.32
CA ASP A 350 31.44 2.59 14.95
C ASP A 350 31.02 2.94 16.39
N GLY A 351 29.86 2.47 16.87
CA GLY A 351 29.46 2.51 18.28
C GLY A 351 28.92 3.86 18.81
N ASP A 352 28.86 4.89 17.99
CA ASP A 352 28.35 6.24 18.37
C ASP A 352 26.94 6.51 17.79
N GLU A 353 26.38 5.55 17.11
CA GLU A 353 25.08 5.67 16.45
C GLU A 353 23.93 5.57 17.44
N VAL A 354 22.87 6.32 17.17
CA VAL A 354 21.69 6.35 18.00
C VAL A 354 20.44 5.87 17.23
N PHE A 355 19.61 5.09 17.89
CA PHE A 355 18.42 4.48 17.31
C PHE A 355 17.18 4.92 18.07
N TYR A 356 16.18 5.44 17.35
CA TYR A 356 14.97 5.98 17.94
C TYR A 356 13.70 5.42 17.33
N LEU A 357 12.74 5.06 18.19
CA LEU A 357 11.35 4.87 17.81
C LEU A 357 10.58 6.16 18.11
N ILE A 358 9.93 6.72 17.12
CA ILE A 358 9.05 7.88 17.27
C ILE A 358 7.62 7.36 17.32
N VAL A 359 6.92 7.58 18.41
CA VAL A 359 5.69 6.87 18.72
C VAL A 359 4.55 7.78 19.17
N PRO A 360 3.29 7.48 18.82
CA PRO A 360 2.15 8.20 19.36
C PRO A 360 2.08 8.08 20.89
N ASP A 361 1.72 9.16 21.57
CA ASP A 361 1.67 9.23 23.03
C ASP A 361 0.81 8.12 23.66
N LYS A 362 -0.32 7.81 23.03
CA LYS A 362 -1.24 6.73 23.44
C LYS A 362 -0.59 5.32 23.47
N ARG A 363 0.56 5.16 22.78
CA ARG A 363 1.26 3.87 22.64
C ARG A 363 2.51 3.73 23.48
N GLU A 364 2.79 4.67 24.38
CA GLU A 364 3.98 4.65 25.21
C GLU A 364 4.11 3.33 26.00
N LYS A 365 3.01 2.84 26.58
CA LYS A 365 3.00 1.56 27.31
C LYS A 365 3.35 0.36 26.43
N ASP A 366 2.85 0.35 25.19
CA ASP A 366 3.12 -0.74 24.25
C ASP A 366 4.60 -0.77 23.86
N VAL A 367 5.19 0.40 23.63
CA VAL A 367 6.63 0.54 23.32
C VAL A 367 7.48 0.04 24.47
N CYS A 368 7.19 0.47 25.70
CA CYS A 368 7.90 -0.01 26.90
C CYS A 368 7.83 -1.54 27.03
N LEU A 369 6.66 -2.14 26.79
CA LEU A 369 6.49 -3.59 26.81
C LEU A 369 7.32 -4.29 25.71
N GLN A 370 7.37 -3.74 24.51
CA GLN A 370 8.14 -4.34 23.42
C GLN A 370 9.66 -4.22 23.66
N LEU A 371 10.15 -3.04 24.03
CA LEU A 371 11.57 -2.82 24.32
C LEU A 371 12.05 -3.59 25.56
N SER A 372 11.16 -3.89 26.51
CA SER A 372 11.48 -4.69 27.70
C SER A 372 11.63 -6.19 27.45
N ARG A 373 11.31 -6.68 26.24
CA ARG A 373 11.39 -8.12 25.93
C ARG A 373 12.83 -8.63 26.02
N PRO A 374 13.06 -9.81 26.63
CA PRO A 374 14.41 -10.37 26.79
C PRO A 374 15.16 -10.48 25.46
N ALA A 375 14.48 -10.87 24.39
CA ALA A 375 15.07 -10.98 23.05
C ALA A 375 15.56 -9.64 22.48
N ILE A 376 15.03 -8.51 22.93
CA ILE A 376 15.45 -7.17 22.51
C ILE A 376 16.54 -6.66 23.45
N LYS A 377 16.39 -6.87 24.76
CA LYS A 377 17.39 -6.45 25.77
C LYS A 377 18.71 -7.23 25.68
N GLN A 378 18.68 -8.45 25.18
CA GLN A 378 19.91 -9.27 24.99
C GLN A 378 20.70 -8.88 23.73
N ASN A 379 20.07 -8.19 22.79
CA ASN A 379 20.76 -7.58 21.67
C ASN A 379 21.43 -6.30 22.22
N ASN A 380 22.73 -6.19 22.18
CA ASN A 380 23.53 -5.04 22.68
C ASN A 380 23.18 -3.69 22.02
N VAL A 381 21.94 -3.53 21.53
CA VAL A 381 21.45 -2.35 20.81
C VAL A 381 20.54 -1.54 21.73
N VAL A 382 20.94 -0.32 22.01
CA VAL A 382 20.12 0.62 22.79
C VAL A 382 19.18 1.36 21.85
N ILE A 383 17.90 0.98 21.86
CA ILE A 383 16.85 1.71 21.15
C ILE A 383 16.09 2.56 22.16
N LYS A 384 16.14 3.88 21.98
CA LYS A 384 15.35 4.84 22.76
C LYS A 384 14.05 5.18 22.03
N TYR A 385 13.07 5.78 22.71
CA TYR A 385 11.85 6.24 22.06
C TYR A 385 11.56 7.70 22.37
N ILE A 386 10.85 8.36 21.46
CA ILE A 386 10.43 9.77 21.55
C ILE A 386 8.94 9.82 21.26
N LEU A 387 8.17 10.50 22.09
CA LEU A 387 6.74 10.70 21.86
C LEU A 387 6.49 11.75 20.78
N PHE A 388 5.41 11.61 20.03
CA PHE A 388 5.01 12.57 19.00
C PHE A 388 4.86 13.99 19.56
N SER A 389 4.25 14.13 20.74
CA SER A 389 4.11 15.42 21.43
C SER A 389 5.47 16.06 21.75
N GLU A 390 6.44 15.29 22.24
CA GLU A 390 7.78 15.76 22.55
C GLU A 390 8.53 16.23 21.30
N LEU A 391 8.52 15.42 20.23
CA LEU A 391 9.19 15.79 18.98
C LEU A 391 8.57 17.06 18.36
N ARG A 392 7.23 17.15 18.35
CA ARG A 392 6.51 18.31 17.81
C ARG A 392 6.78 19.58 18.60
N SER A 393 6.71 19.52 19.93
CA SER A 393 6.85 20.72 20.77
C SER A 393 8.30 21.25 20.77
N HIS A 394 9.28 20.38 20.62
CA HIS A 394 10.70 20.73 20.71
C HIS A 394 11.41 20.89 19.38
N CYS A 395 10.80 20.52 18.23
CA CYS A 395 11.44 20.57 16.92
C CYS A 395 12.16 21.90 16.63
N ASN A 396 11.50 23.04 16.83
CA ASN A 396 12.09 24.34 16.53
C ASN A 396 13.26 24.69 17.49
N ALA A 397 13.17 24.31 18.76
CA ALA A 397 14.24 24.50 19.73
C ALA A 397 15.46 23.61 19.38
N LEU A 398 15.22 22.35 19.01
CA LEU A 398 16.25 21.41 18.55
C LEU A 398 16.97 21.92 17.30
N CYS A 399 16.23 22.46 16.31
CA CYS A 399 16.83 23.06 15.13
C CYS A 399 17.67 24.31 15.43
N LYS A 400 17.28 25.10 16.44
CA LYS A 400 17.92 26.39 16.72
C LYS A 400 19.12 26.28 17.67
N PHE A 401 19.04 25.37 18.63
CA PHE A 401 20.00 25.29 19.73
C PHE A 401 20.75 23.95 19.80
N GLY A 402 20.45 23.02 18.90
CA GLY A 402 21.14 21.74 18.83
C GLY A 402 22.54 21.91 18.24
N GLU A 403 23.52 21.24 18.84
CA GLU A 403 24.92 21.23 18.37
C GLU A 403 25.29 19.91 17.69
N SER A 404 24.62 18.82 18.07
CA SER A 404 24.85 17.48 17.53
C SER A 404 23.59 16.59 17.66
N HIS A 405 23.66 15.37 17.12
CA HIS A 405 22.57 14.38 17.23
C HIS A 405 22.23 14.01 18.68
N HIS A 406 23.15 14.14 19.62
CA HIS A 406 22.92 13.92 21.06
C HIS A 406 21.85 14.85 21.64
N ILE A 407 21.49 15.96 20.97
CA ILE A 407 20.39 16.82 21.43
C ILE A 407 19.06 16.07 21.49
N MET A 408 18.89 15.03 20.65
CA MET A 408 17.69 14.18 20.67
C MET A 408 17.50 13.43 22.01
N GLU A 409 18.57 13.21 22.76
CA GLU A 409 18.52 12.57 24.07
C GLU A 409 17.78 13.40 25.12
N LYS A 410 17.68 14.74 24.90
CA LYS A 410 16.92 15.64 25.79
C LYS A 410 15.44 15.35 25.81
N ILE A 411 14.90 14.74 24.75
CA ILE A 411 13.49 14.40 24.60
C ILE A 411 13.25 12.90 24.48
N ALA A 412 14.33 12.09 24.44
CA ALA A 412 14.26 10.65 24.35
C ALA A 412 14.10 9.98 25.71
N LYS A 413 13.41 8.85 25.72
CA LYS A 413 13.23 7.99 26.90
C LYS A 413 13.85 6.62 26.65
N ALA A 414 14.39 6.00 27.69
CA ALA A 414 14.90 4.64 27.68
C ALA A 414 14.01 3.72 28.54
N VAL A 415 14.06 2.39 28.30
CA VAL A 415 13.31 1.37 29.03
C VAL A 415 14.26 0.43 29.79
#